data_034e9b9502dc3405795964ce502ee251
#
_entry.id   034e9b9502dc3405795964ce502ee251
#
_cell.length_a   1.000
_cell.length_b   1.000
_cell.length_c   1.000
_cell.angle_alpha   90.00
_cell.angle_beta   90.00
_cell.angle_gamma   90.00
#
_symmetry.space_group_name_H-M   'P 1'
#
loop_
_entity.id
_entity.type
_entity.pdbx_description
1 polymer ?
#
loop_
_entity_poly.entity_id
_entity_poly.type
_entity_poly.pdbx_seq_one_letter_code
_entity_poly.pdbx_strand_id
1 'polypeptide(L)'
;PKLKLSVRKGASADIPLRIETGTLSFVAISAMTNSAPLRVTATGHNIPDGWYAAIVDAQGMTELNAADSNEILDIEFHRVTWIDANTVDFDGISAAGFQSYTSGGYLAFYAPMSLASYTSASMDVKTRVGGDVILALNTTDGTLEIDAATSTVWIRLEDDSLDAVPARDYVFDIELVHATAVDAICSAESVLTVLPEVTTSV
;
A
#
# COMPACT_ATOMS: atom_id res chain seq x y z
N PRO A 1 -3.47 -0.86 12.88
CA PRO A 1 -4.58 -0.52 11.98
C PRO A 1 -5.53 -1.70 11.78
N LYS A 2 -6.75 -1.42 11.32
CA LYS A 2 -7.73 -2.42 10.85
C LYS A 2 -7.72 -2.42 9.33
N LEU A 3 -7.49 -3.58 8.73
CA LEU A 3 -7.49 -3.75 7.28
C LEU A 3 -8.82 -4.35 6.81
N LYS A 4 -9.22 -4.03 5.59
CA LYS A 4 -10.34 -4.65 4.90
C LYS A 4 -9.86 -5.13 3.54
N LEU A 5 -9.86 -6.43 3.37
CA LEU A 5 -9.49 -7.09 2.12
C LEU A 5 -10.70 -7.80 1.52
N SER A 6 -10.72 -7.92 0.21
CA SER A 6 -11.77 -8.65 -0.50
C SER A 6 -11.15 -9.52 -1.57
N VAL A 7 -11.50 -10.79 -1.57
CA VAL A 7 -11.01 -11.79 -2.53
C VAL A 7 -12.18 -12.59 -3.08
N ARG A 8 -12.03 -13.13 -4.28
CA ARG A 8 -13.07 -13.93 -4.95
C ARG A 8 -12.61 -15.37 -5.10
N LYS A 9 -13.48 -16.32 -4.83
CA LYS A 9 -13.26 -17.75 -5.13
C LYS A 9 -13.08 -17.96 -6.64
N GLY A 10 -12.26 -18.92 -7.01
CA GLY A 10 -12.00 -19.25 -8.41
C GLY A 10 -11.20 -18.18 -9.18
N ALA A 11 -10.46 -17.33 -8.47
CA ALA A 11 -9.60 -16.32 -9.09
C ALA A 11 -8.32 -16.13 -8.27
N SER A 12 -7.19 -16.12 -8.94
CA SER A 12 -5.90 -15.74 -8.35
C SER A 12 -5.92 -14.27 -7.92
N ALA A 13 -5.21 -13.93 -6.87
CA ALA A 13 -5.09 -12.57 -6.36
C ALA A 13 -3.69 -12.28 -5.83
N ASP A 14 -3.10 -11.17 -6.30
CA ASP A 14 -1.86 -10.59 -5.79
C ASP A 14 -2.20 -9.27 -5.09
N ILE A 15 -2.15 -9.25 -3.75
CA ILE A 15 -2.57 -8.10 -2.95
C ILE A 15 -1.35 -7.49 -2.26
N PRO A 16 -0.92 -6.29 -2.66
CA PRO A 16 0.17 -5.59 -1.99
C PRO A 16 -0.31 -4.91 -0.71
N LEU A 17 0.29 -5.22 0.40
CA LEU A 17 0.14 -4.49 1.66
C LEU A 17 1.40 -3.67 1.90
N ARG A 18 1.32 -2.36 1.68
CA ARG A 18 2.42 -1.44 1.96
C ARG A 18 2.50 -1.17 3.44
N ILE A 19 3.71 -1.31 3.98
CA ILE A 19 3.95 -1.15 5.43
C ILE A 19 4.65 0.17 5.67
N GLU A 20 3.94 1.07 6.32
CA GLU A 20 4.42 2.42 6.66
C GLU A 20 4.67 2.58 8.16
N THR A 21 5.53 3.51 8.53
CA THR A 21 5.88 3.78 9.94
C THR A 21 4.81 4.59 10.68
N GLY A 22 3.83 5.14 9.98
CA GLY A 22 2.90 6.14 10.52
C GLY A 22 3.51 7.54 10.70
N THR A 23 4.78 7.73 10.32
CA THR A 23 5.46 9.02 10.35
C THR A 23 5.34 9.72 9.01
N LEU A 24 4.71 10.88 8.98
CA LEU A 24 4.62 11.72 7.79
C LEU A 24 5.98 12.39 7.51
N SER A 25 6.49 12.21 6.31
CA SER A 25 7.76 12.77 5.82
C SER A 25 7.49 13.83 4.76
N PHE A 26 8.33 14.84 4.70
CA PHE A 26 8.25 15.95 3.76
C PHE A 26 9.58 16.13 3.04
N VAL A 27 9.57 16.06 1.71
CA VAL A 27 10.77 16.28 0.87
C VAL A 27 10.51 17.48 -0.04
N ALA A 28 11.41 18.45 -0.02
CA ALA A 28 11.23 19.68 -0.79
C ALA A 28 11.14 19.40 -2.30
N ILE A 29 10.15 19.97 -2.95
CA ILE A 29 9.96 19.91 -4.40
C ILE A 29 10.89 20.94 -5.05
N SER A 30 11.62 20.50 -6.08
CA SER A 30 12.48 21.35 -6.89
C SER A 30 11.92 21.63 -8.28
N ALA A 31 11.05 20.77 -8.80
CA ALA A 31 10.36 20.97 -10.07
C ALA A 31 9.06 20.16 -10.16
N MET A 32 8.10 20.70 -10.92
CA MET A 32 6.89 20.00 -11.36
C MET A 32 6.65 20.32 -12.84
N THR A 33 6.20 19.35 -13.62
CA THR A 33 6.01 19.51 -15.06
C THR A 33 4.53 19.49 -15.43
N ASN A 34 4.11 20.34 -16.37
CA ASN A 34 2.77 20.31 -16.96
C ASN A 34 2.62 19.12 -17.94
N SER A 35 2.75 17.90 -17.43
CA SER A 35 2.73 16.65 -18.22
C SER A 35 1.57 15.74 -17.78
N ALA A 36 1.37 14.66 -18.52
CA ALA A 36 0.46 13.57 -18.18
C ALA A 36 1.21 12.22 -18.34
N PRO A 37 1.52 11.54 -17.24
CA PRO A 37 1.25 11.92 -15.83
C PRO A 37 2.04 13.14 -15.37
N LEU A 38 1.57 13.78 -14.28
CA LEU A 38 2.33 14.85 -13.61
C LEU A 38 3.63 14.29 -13.06
N ARG A 39 4.75 14.90 -13.43
CA ARG A 39 6.07 14.54 -12.89
C ARG A 39 6.52 15.54 -11.84
N VAL A 40 6.99 15.02 -10.70
CA VAL A 40 7.49 15.81 -9.56
C VAL A 40 8.93 15.40 -9.27
N THR A 41 9.81 16.41 -9.13
CA THR A 41 11.20 16.21 -8.71
C THR A 41 11.37 16.68 -7.27
N ALA A 42 11.77 15.75 -6.41
CA ALA A 42 12.05 15.93 -4.99
C ALA A 42 13.29 15.10 -4.62
N THR A 43 14.44 15.73 -4.53
CA THR A 43 15.74 15.07 -4.44
C THR A 43 15.83 14.16 -3.21
N GLY A 44 16.19 12.89 -3.42
CA GLY A 44 16.38 11.91 -2.34
C GLY A 44 15.11 11.54 -1.61
N HIS A 45 13.97 11.51 -2.28
CA HIS A 45 12.68 11.25 -1.64
C HIS A 45 12.55 9.86 -1.01
N ASN A 46 13.30 8.85 -1.46
CA ASN A 46 13.27 7.47 -0.96
C ASN A 46 11.86 6.82 -0.94
N ILE A 47 10.95 7.29 -1.78
CA ILE A 47 9.63 6.68 -1.94
C ILE A 47 9.77 5.43 -2.80
N PRO A 48 9.26 4.27 -2.36
CA PRO A 48 9.23 3.05 -3.19
C PRO A 48 8.25 3.19 -4.35
N ASP A 49 8.39 2.35 -5.37
CA ASP A 49 7.43 2.29 -6.48
C ASP A 49 6.01 1.95 -6.00
N GLY A 50 5.04 2.59 -6.62
CA GLY A 50 3.63 2.40 -6.30
C GLY A 50 3.20 2.92 -4.93
N TRP A 51 3.98 3.76 -4.26
CA TRP A 51 3.63 4.39 -2.98
C TRP A 51 2.53 5.43 -3.14
N TYR A 52 2.14 6.08 -2.03
CA TYR A 52 1.19 7.18 -2.03
C TYR A 52 1.86 8.46 -1.51
N ALA A 53 1.64 9.56 -2.21
CA ALA A 53 2.17 10.87 -1.83
C ALA A 53 1.15 11.98 -2.11
N ALA A 54 1.27 13.06 -1.36
CA ALA A 54 0.52 14.30 -1.55
C ALA A 54 1.48 15.46 -1.86
N ILE A 55 0.96 16.52 -2.44
CA ILE A 55 1.70 17.78 -2.66
C ILE A 55 1.16 18.80 -1.67
N VAL A 56 2.05 19.51 -0.98
CA VAL A 56 1.68 20.60 -0.07
C VAL A 56 2.48 21.86 -0.38
N ASP A 57 1.84 23.01 -0.23
CA ASP A 57 2.45 24.36 -0.27
C ASP A 57 3.23 24.70 -1.57
N ALA A 58 3.00 24.00 -2.68
CA ALA A 58 3.58 24.34 -3.97
C ALA A 58 3.03 25.68 -4.49
N GLN A 59 3.87 26.47 -5.13
CA GLN A 59 3.52 27.76 -5.71
C GLN A 59 3.45 27.69 -7.24
N GLY A 60 2.50 28.41 -7.81
CA GLY A 60 2.19 28.37 -9.23
C GLY A 60 1.23 27.21 -9.55
N MET A 61 1.71 25.99 -9.60
CA MET A 61 0.87 24.79 -9.75
C MET A 61 0.28 24.40 -8.38
N THR A 62 -0.88 24.93 -8.06
CA THR A 62 -1.55 24.76 -6.75
C THR A 62 -2.73 23.78 -6.80
N GLU A 63 -3.08 23.26 -7.97
CA GLU A 63 -4.29 22.47 -8.21
C GLU A 63 -4.30 21.12 -7.47
N LEU A 64 -3.12 20.62 -7.09
CA LEU A 64 -2.95 19.38 -6.31
C LEU A 64 -2.41 19.61 -4.89
N ASN A 65 -2.29 20.84 -4.44
CA ASN A 65 -1.95 21.07 -3.04
C ASN A 65 -3.05 20.49 -2.15
N ALA A 66 -2.64 19.75 -1.11
CA ALA A 66 -3.52 19.40 -0.01
C ALA A 66 -4.09 20.68 0.61
N ALA A 67 -5.32 20.61 1.08
CA ALA A 67 -6.05 21.76 1.61
C ALA A 67 -5.41 22.30 2.90
N ASP A 68 -4.86 21.41 3.73
CA ASP A 68 -4.12 21.76 4.94
C ASP A 68 -2.85 20.89 5.04
N SER A 69 -1.69 21.53 5.01
CA SER A 69 -0.39 20.84 5.13
C SER A 69 -0.15 20.20 6.51
N ASN A 70 -0.93 20.57 7.53
CA ASN A 70 -0.87 19.97 8.86
C ASN A 70 -1.84 18.79 9.04
N GLU A 71 -2.87 18.68 8.20
CA GLU A 71 -3.89 17.62 8.26
C GLU A 71 -4.25 17.17 6.83
N ILE A 72 -3.36 16.39 6.22
CA ILE A 72 -3.56 15.88 4.86
C ILE A 72 -4.58 14.74 4.90
N LEU A 73 -5.66 14.87 4.14
CA LEU A 73 -6.72 13.86 4.08
C LEU A 73 -6.31 12.67 3.20
N ASP A 74 -6.80 11.47 3.50
CA ASP A 74 -6.50 10.24 2.74
C ASP A 74 -6.76 10.41 1.23
N ILE A 75 -7.78 11.16 0.87
CA ILE A 75 -8.16 11.42 -0.54
C ILE A 75 -7.16 12.31 -1.31
N GLU A 76 -6.29 13.03 -0.59
CA GLU A 76 -5.28 13.93 -1.16
C GLU A 76 -3.96 13.20 -1.45
N PHE A 77 -3.83 11.94 -0.95
CA PHE A 77 -2.73 11.08 -1.33
C PHE A 77 -3.02 10.37 -2.66
N HIS A 78 -2.12 10.51 -3.60
CA HIS A 78 -2.20 9.89 -4.92
C HIS A 78 -1.11 8.83 -5.05
N ARG A 79 -1.44 7.74 -5.75
CA ARG A 79 -0.44 6.73 -6.07
C ARG A 79 0.62 7.33 -6.99
N VAL A 80 1.89 6.99 -6.73
CA VAL A 80 3.01 7.45 -7.54
C VAL A 80 3.80 6.28 -8.09
N THR A 81 4.31 6.44 -9.32
CA THR A 81 5.28 5.56 -9.95
C THR A 81 6.67 6.13 -9.71
N TRP A 82 7.58 5.31 -9.19
CA TRP A 82 8.99 5.66 -9.02
C TRP A 82 9.68 5.75 -10.38
N ILE A 83 10.35 6.82 -10.67
CA ILE A 83 11.14 7.00 -11.91
C ILE A 83 12.63 6.87 -11.61
N ASP A 84 13.10 7.59 -10.61
CA ASP A 84 14.48 7.54 -10.10
C ASP A 84 14.55 8.05 -8.65
N ALA A 85 15.74 8.10 -8.07
CA ALA A 85 15.96 8.54 -6.68
C ALA A 85 15.48 9.98 -6.37
N ASN A 86 15.14 10.76 -7.37
CA ASN A 86 14.77 12.16 -7.24
C ASN A 86 13.40 12.49 -7.85
N THR A 87 12.77 11.53 -8.55
CA THR A 87 11.64 11.83 -9.44
C THR A 87 10.55 10.78 -9.32
N VAL A 88 9.30 11.21 -9.18
CA VAL A 88 8.10 10.37 -9.22
C VAL A 88 7.08 10.92 -10.22
N ASP A 89 6.28 10.04 -10.80
CA ASP A 89 5.10 10.38 -11.59
C ASP A 89 3.83 10.12 -10.77
N PHE A 90 2.90 11.08 -10.76
CA PHE A 90 1.60 10.94 -10.11
C PHE A 90 0.62 10.21 -11.04
N ASP A 91 0.29 8.97 -10.70
CA ASP A 91 -0.52 8.09 -11.53
C ASP A 91 -1.91 8.69 -11.81
N GLY A 92 -2.30 8.69 -13.09
CA GLY A 92 -3.61 9.17 -13.49
C GLY A 92 -3.83 10.70 -13.42
N ILE A 93 -2.83 11.46 -13.00
CA ILE A 93 -2.93 12.92 -12.91
C ILE A 93 -2.38 13.57 -14.19
N SER A 94 -3.25 14.29 -14.90
CA SER A 94 -2.84 15.12 -16.05
C SER A 94 -2.72 16.57 -15.62
N ALA A 95 -1.50 17.10 -15.61
CA ALA A 95 -1.20 18.49 -15.31
C ALA A 95 -1.12 19.40 -16.54
N ALA A 96 -1.52 18.89 -17.72
CA ALA A 96 -1.44 19.67 -18.98
C ALA A 96 -2.23 20.97 -18.97
N GLY A 97 -3.27 21.07 -18.13
CA GLY A 97 -4.10 22.28 -17.96
C GLY A 97 -3.83 23.06 -16.68
N PHE A 98 -2.86 22.63 -15.87
CA PHE A 98 -2.54 23.31 -14.60
C PHE A 98 -1.68 24.55 -14.82
N GLN A 99 -1.63 25.42 -13.83
CA GLN A 99 -0.68 26.52 -13.82
C GLN A 99 0.75 25.96 -13.77
N SER A 100 1.70 26.74 -14.29
CA SER A 100 3.11 26.32 -14.22
C SER A 100 3.65 26.46 -12.81
N TYR A 101 4.35 25.42 -12.35
CA TYR A 101 5.07 25.45 -11.08
C TYR A 101 6.09 26.61 -11.07
N THR A 102 6.17 27.33 -9.97
CA THR A 102 7.13 28.44 -9.81
C THR A 102 8.17 28.18 -8.74
N SER A 103 7.77 27.68 -7.57
CA SER A 103 8.69 27.43 -6.46
C SER A 103 8.00 26.74 -5.28
N GLY A 104 8.81 26.28 -4.31
CA GLY A 104 8.34 25.84 -3.00
C GLY A 104 7.59 24.53 -3.01
N GLY A 105 6.95 24.22 -1.89
CA GLY A 105 6.20 23.00 -1.68
C GLY A 105 7.03 21.79 -1.30
N TYR A 106 6.29 20.78 -0.83
CA TYR A 106 6.86 19.51 -0.39
C TYR A 106 6.05 18.34 -0.96
N LEU A 107 6.76 17.26 -1.24
CA LEU A 107 6.20 15.96 -1.44
C LEU A 107 6.03 15.33 -0.07
N ALA A 108 4.79 15.10 0.35
CA ALA A 108 4.41 14.55 1.65
C ALA A 108 3.98 13.09 1.50
N PHE A 109 4.49 12.19 2.34
CA PHE A 109 4.17 10.77 2.31
C PHE A 109 4.45 10.12 3.67
N TYR A 110 3.74 9.04 3.99
CA TYR A 110 4.09 8.23 5.13
C TYR A 110 5.36 7.42 4.84
N ALA A 111 6.35 7.53 5.74
CA ALA A 111 7.65 6.88 5.53
C ALA A 111 7.51 5.36 5.44
N PRO A 112 8.13 4.69 4.45
CA PRO A 112 8.13 3.25 4.36
C PRO A 112 8.86 2.61 5.56
N MET A 113 8.28 1.54 6.11
CA MET A 113 8.91 0.76 7.16
C MET A 113 9.97 -0.16 6.55
N SER A 114 11.18 -0.18 7.12
CA SER A 114 12.21 -1.12 6.67
C SER A 114 11.83 -2.56 7.02
N LEU A 115 11.66 -3.39 6.00
CA LEU A 115 11.37 -4.82 6.16
C LEU A 115 12.63 -5.70 6.08
N ALA A 116 13.82 -5.12 5.96
CA ALA A 116 15.08 -5.86 5.73
C ALA A 116 15.49 -6.82 6.87
N SER A 117 15.00 -6.59 8.10
CA SER A 117 15.29 -7.45 9.25
C SER A 117 14.27 -8.58 9.46
N TYR A 118 13.16 -8.57 8.75
CA TYR A 118 12.12 -9.59 8.86
C TYR A 118 12.45 -10.80 7.99
N THR A 119 12.31 -11.98 8.56
CA THR A 119 12.71 -13.25 7.93
C THR A 119 11.51 -14.07 7.46
N SER A 120 10.34 -13.82 8.06
CA SER A 120 9.09 -14.50 7.66
C SER A 120 7.87 -13.66 8.01
N ALA A 121 6.76 -14.00 7.36
CA ALA A 121 5.43 -13.48 7.65
C ALA A 121 4.44 -14.63 7.75
N SER A 122 3.41 -14.46 8.58
CA SER A 122 2.26 -15.35 8.68
C SER A 122 0.96 -14.57 8.78
N MET A 123 -0.11 -15.13 8.25
CA MET A 123 -1.47 -14.59 8.31
C MET A 123 -2.44 -15.73 8.61
N ASP A 124 -3.13 -15.62 9.74
CA ASP A 124 -4.19 -16.55 10.14
C ASP A 124 -5.57 -15.94 9.86
N VAL A 125 -6.36 -16.62 9.06
CA VAL A 125 -7.76 -16.26 8.79
C VAL A 125 -8.68 -17.14 9.61
N LYS A 126 -9.56 -16.53 10.42
CA LYS A 126 -10.43 -17.21 11.39
C LYS A 126 -11.88 -16.74 11.25
N THR A 127 -12.83 -17.56 11.70
CA THR A 127 -14.26 -17.14 11.69
C THR A 127 -14.58 -16.07 12.71
N ARG A 128 -13.76 -15.96 13.77
CA ARG A 128 -13.83 -14.95 14.85
C ARG A 128 -12.49 -14.94 15.58
N VAL A 129 -12.24 -13.89 16.33
CA VAL A 129 -11.08 -13.82 17.23
C VAL A 129 -11.12 -15.00 18.22
N GLY A 130 -9.98 -15.71 18.33
CA GLY A 130 -9.85 -16.93 19.17
C GLY A 130 -10.54 -18.18 18.60
N GLY A 131 -11.04 -18.14 17.37
CA GLY A 131 -11.59 -19.31 16.66
C GLY A 131 -10.51 -20.13 15.95
N ASP A 132 -10.96 -21.25 15.34
CA ASP A 132 -10.07 -22.09 14.56
C ASP A 132 -9.60 -21.39 13.28
N VAL A 133 -8.36 -21.70 12.86
CA VAL A 133 -7.79 -21.22 11.60
C VAL A 133 -8.50 -21.92 10.43
N ILE A 134 -9.04 -21.14 9.53
CA ILE A 134 -9.72 -21.62 8.31
C ILE A 134 -8.77 -21.58 7.10
N LEU A 135 -7.89 -20.57 7.07
CA LEU A 135 -6.87 -20.41 6.06
C LEU A 135 -5.61 -19.86 6.72
N ALA A 136 -4.49 -20.52 6.52
CA ALA A 136 -3.19 -20.08 6.98
C ALA A 136 -2.33 -19.71 5.76
N LEU A 137 -1.77 -18.51 5.74
CA LEU A 137 -0.86 -18.03 4.71
C LEU A 137 0.49 -17.72 5.34
N ASN A 138 1.58 -18.01 4.65
CA ASN A 138 2.92 -17.78 5.19
C ASN A 138 3.98 -17.68 4.08
N THR A 139 5.18 -17.22 4.46
CA THR A 139 6.30 -17.08 3.52
C THR A 139 6.95 -18.40 3.14
N THR A 140 6.72 -19.49 3.90
CA THR A 140 7.34 -20.80 3.64
C THR A 140 6.69 -21.49 2.44
N ASP A 141 5.37 -21.36 2.27
CA ASP A 141 4.61 -21.93 1.15
C ASP A 141 4.44 -20.94 -0.01
N GLY A 142 4.93 -19.69 0.15
CA GLY A 142 4.90 -18.67 -0.88
C GLY A 142 3.55 -17.92 -0.99
N THR A 143 2.60 -18.18 -0.10
CA THR A 143 1.33 -17.45 -0.06
C THR A 143 1.47 -16.05 0.52
N LEU A 144 2.57 -15.80 1.26
CA LEU A 144 3.06 -14.45 1.60
C LEU A 144 4.47 -14.25 1.06
N GLU A 145 4.79 -13.02 0.68
CA GLU A 145 6.12 -12.61 0.26
C GLU A 145 6.49 -11.27 0.89
N ILE A 146 7.69 -11.15 1.47
CA ILE A 146 8.23 -9.89 1.99
C ILE A 146 9.10 -9.25 0.93
N ASP A 147 8.66 -8.14 0.36
CA ASP A 147 9.46 -7.29 -0.51
C ASP A 147 10.03 -6.12 0.29
N ALA A 148 11.25 -6.29 0.77
CA ALA A 148 11.94 -5.27 1.56
C ALA A 148 12.33 -4.04 0.72
N ALA A 149 12.44 -4.16 -0.59
CA ALA A 149 12.81 -3.04 -1.46
C ALA A 149 11.66 -2.03 -1.60
N THR A 150 10.43 -2.51 -1.60
CA THR A 150 9.22 -1.67 -1.72
C THR A 150 8.46 -1.53 -0.41
N SER A 151 8.98 -2.07 0.71
CA SER A 151 8.29 -2.09 2.02
C SER A 151 6.89 -2.70 1.94
N THR A 152 6.77 -3.79 1.18
CA THR A 152 5.48 -4.43 0.86
C THR A 152 5.47 -5.88 1.33
N VAL A 153 4.36 -6.29 1.92
CA VAL A 153 4.02 -7.70 2.12
C VAL A 153 2.97 -8.06 1.08
N TRP A 154 3.29 -9.00 0.20
CA TRP A 154 2.36 -9.51 -0.81
C TRP A 154 1.57 -10.69 -0.26
N ILE A 155 0.24 -10.68 -0.46
CA ILE A 155 -0.61 -11.85 -0.29
C ILE A 155 -0.84 -12.42 -1.68
N ARG A 156 -0.43 -13.68 -1.88
CA ARG A 156 -0.55 -14.39 -3.15
C ARG A 156 -1.49 -15.55 -3.00
N LEU A 157 -2.59 -15.51 -3.72
CA LEU A 157 -3.61 -16.56 -3.71
C LEU A 157 -3.76 -17.10 -5.13
N GLU A 158 -3.66 -18.42 -5.27
CA GLU A 158 -4.02 -19.12 -6.48
C GLU A 158 -5.55 -19.29 -6.57
N ASP A 159 -6.06 -19.64 -7.74
CA ASP A 159 -7.50 -19.75 -8.01
C ASP A 159 -8.21 -20.80 -7.14
N ASP A 160 -7.51 -21.85 -6.73
CA ASP A 160 -7.99 -22.94 -5.86
C ASP A 160 -7.81 -22.67 -4.36
N SER A 161 -7.02 -21.66 -3.98
CA SER A 161 -6.67 -21.36 -2.58
C SER A 161 -7.88 -21.19 -1.66
N LEU A 162 -9.01 -20.78 -2.21
CA LEU A 162 -10.23 -20.48 -1.48
C LEU A 162 -11.34 -21.54 -1.67
N ASP A 163 -11.10 -22.64 -2.37
CA ASP A 163 -12.14 -23.62 -2.73
C ASP A 163 -12.87 -24.20 -1.51
N ALA A 164 -12.13 -24.51 -0.46
CA ALA A 164 -12.68 -25.03 0.79
C ALA A 164 -13.20 -23.92 1.73
N VAL A 165 -12.99 -22.64 1.41
CA VAL A 165 -13.35 -21.50 2.26
C VAL A 165 -14.75 -21.01 1.89
N PRO A 166 -15.77 -21.05 2.77
CA PRO A 166 -17.09 -20.52 2.48
C PRO A 166 -17.07 -19.01 2.21
N ALA A 167 -17.93 -18.55 1.28
CA ALA A 167 -18.06 -17.13 0.95
C ALA A 167 -18.75 -16.38 2.10
N ARG A 168 -18.01 -15.54 2.82
CA ARG A 168 -18.45 -14.67 3.93
C ARG A 168 -17.29 -13.81 4.43
N ASP A 169 -17.55 -13.04 5.49
CA ASP A 169 -16.52 -12.29 6.21
C ASP A 169 -15.79 -13.17 7.24
N TYR A 170 -14.49 -12.95 7.34
CA TYR A 170 -13.56 -13.56 8.27
C TYR A 170 -12.75 -12.48 8.96
N VAL A 171 -12.20 -12.80 10.13
CA VAL A 171 -11.18 -11.95 10.79
C VAL A 171 -9.79 -12.51 10.50
N PHE A 172 -8.80 -11.64 10.46
CA PHE A 172 -7.40 -12.04 10.28
C PHE A 172 -6.45 -11.08 11.00
N ASP A 173 -5.25 -11.56 11.24
CA ASP A 173 -4.08 -10.78 11.62
C ASP A 173 -2.89 -11.18 10.75
N ILE A 174 -1.89 -10.30 10.68
CA ILE A 174 -0.62 -10.56 9.98
C ILE A 174 0.50 -10.26 10.95
N GLU A 175 1.41 -11.22 11.07
CA GLU A 175 2.59 -11.14 11.91
C GLU A 175 3.84 -11.18 11.05
N LEU A 176 4.80 -10.30 11.35
CA LEU A 176 6.15 -10.30 10.80
C LEU A 176 7.13 -10.78 11.87
N VAL A 177 7.99 -11.71 11.50
CA VAL A 177 8.98 -12.31 12.41
C VAL A 177 10.38 -11.83 12.07
N HIS A 178 11.08 -11.33 13.07
CA HIS A 178 12.52 -11.10 12.99
C HIS A 178 13.26 -11.81 14.14
N ALA A 179 14.58 -11.77 14.15
CA ALA A 179 15.41 -12.62 15.02
C ALA A 179 15.11 -12.52 16.53
N THR A 180 14.49 -11.44 17.01
CA THR A 180 14.29 -11.16 18.44
C THR A 180 12.84 -10.90 18.84
N ALA A 181 11.92 -10.75 17.88
CA ALA A 181 10.50 -10.45 18.15
C ALA A 181 9.57 -10.85 17.01
N VAL A 182 8.27 -10.77 17.29
CA VAL A 182 7.17 -10.89 16.33
C VAL A 182 6.36 -9.60 16.40
N ASP A 183 6.17 -8.95 15.27
CA ASP A 183 5.40 -7.70 15.17
C ASP A 183 4.09 -7.94 14.43
N ALA A 184 2.96 -7.66 15.09
CA ALA A 184 1.66 -7.68 14.44
C ALA A 184 1.45 -6.37 13.65
N ILE A 185 1.31 -6.45 12.33
CA ILE A 185 1.14 -5.28 11.47
C ILE A 185 -0.30 -4.84 11.28
N CYS A 186 -1.27 -5.65 11.68
CA CYS A 186 -2.67 -5.27 11.73
C CYS A 186 -3.37 -5.88 12.95
N SER A 187 -4.52 -5.35 13.32
CA SER A 187 -5.29 -5.89 14.45
C SER A 187 -6.05 -7.15 14.04
N ALA A 188 -6.25 -8.05 14.99
CA ALA A 188 -7.08 -9.26 14.84
C ALA A 188 -8.58 -8.99 14.53
N GLU A 189 -8.97 -7.72 14.37
CA GLU A 189 -10.30 -7.30 13.90
C GLU A 189 -10.28 -6.85 12.43
N SER A 190 -9.17 -7.09 11.72
CA SER A 190 -9.12 -6.90 10.27
C SER A 190 -10.02 -7.91 9.58
N VAL A 191 -10.64 -7.52 8.48
CA VAL A 191 -11.69 -8.31 7.81
C VAL A 191 -11.23 -8.74 6.42
N LEU A 192 -11.31 -10.04 6.14
CA LEU A 192 -11.21 -10.63 4.82
C LEU A 192 -12.62 -11.04 4.36
N THR A 193 -13.14 -10.39 3.34
CA THR A 193 -14.39 -10.76 2.68
C THR A 193 -14.10 -11.74 1.55
N VAL A 194 -14.56 -12.97 1.67
CA VAL A 194 -14.50 -13.98 0.60
C VAL A 194 -15.79 -13.91 -0.19
N LEU A 195 -15.69 -13.46 -1.45
CA LEU A 195 -16.82 -13.38 -2.38
C LEU A 195 -17.06 -14.71 -3.09
N PRO A 196 -18.31 -15.07 -3.41
CA PRO A 196 -18.61 -16.29 -4.17
C PRO A 196 -18.04 -16.21 -5.59
N GLU A 197 -17.75 -17.36 -6.15
CA GLU A 197 -17.54 -17.50 -7.59
C GLU A 197 -18.86 -17.23 -8.33
N VAL A 198 -18.79 -16.50 -9.44
CA VAL A 198 -19.96 -16.17 -10.28
C VAL A 198 -19.99 -17.04 -11.54
N THR A 199 -18.82 -17.50 -12.00
CA THR A 199 -18.69 -18.34 -13.18
C THR A 199 -18.31 -19.75 -12.74
N THR A 200 -19.19 -20.71 -12.91
CA THR A 200 -18.81 -22.12 -12.78
C THR A 200 -18.02 -22.52 -14.02
N SER A 201 -16.78 -22.97 -13.82
CA SER A 201 -16.00 -23.61 -14.88
C SER A 201 -16.78 -24.82 -15.42
N VAL A 202 -16.91 -24.88 -16.72
CA VAL A 202 -17.54 -26.01 -17.45
C VAL A 202 -16.54 -27.11 -17.61
#